data_bc290ced9707129858cba57367435171
#
_entry.id   bc290ced9707129858cba57367435171
#
_cell.length_a   1.000
_cell.length_b   1.000
_cell.length_c   1.000
_cell.angle_alpha   90.00
_cell.angle_beta   90.00
_cell.angle_gamma   90.00
#
_symmetry.space_group_name_H-M   'P 1'
#
loop_
_entity.id
_entity.type
_entity.pdbx_description
1 polymer ?
#
loop_
_entity_poly.entity_id
_entity_poly.type
_entity_poly.pdbx_seq_one_letter_code
_entity_poly.pdbx_strand_id
1 'polypeptide(L)'
;MLHEEGARVQKGDLLAVLDKRPYVDEVQVAKAGIEQATVTFNNAERTYKRKKELAGRKFASTQDLDDIQAKRDELRTQVIAAKAKLDNAQTSLDDTEVYAPSTGTILTRVKEEGAIVNPGESAYVLALSTPIWIRAYVNETDLGRIYQGMEARITTDANPDKPYIGHIGFISPIAEFTPKTVETPELRTQLVYRLRIIVKNTDQYLRQGMPVSVHIDTRQQPPKKLGHKE
;
A
#
# COMPACT_ATOMS: atom_id res chain seq x y z
N MET A 1 -6.84 19.46 -6.67
CA MET A 1 -5.57 19.26 -5.93
C MET A 1 -5.64 20.11 -4.65
N LEU A 2 -5.28 19.56 -3.48
CA LEU A 2 -5.52 20.21 -2.18
C LEU A 2 -4.24 20.63 -1.44
N HIS A 3 -3.07 20.12 -1.86
CA HIS A 3 -1.81 20.39 -1.19
C HIS A 3 -0.72 20.81 -2.18
N GLU A 4 0.11 21.73 -1.73
CA GLU A 4 1.27 22.26 -2.45
C GLU A 4 2.55 21.46 -2.14
N GLU A 5 3.57 21.64 -2.96
CA GLU A 5 4.92 21.09 -2.72
C GLU A 5 5.48 21.62 -1.40
N GLY A 6 6.13 20.76 -0.64
CA GLY A 6 6.62 21.06 0.70
C GLY A 6 5.57 20.91 1.83
N ALA A 7 4.28 20.71 1.50
CA ALA A 7 3.25 20.50 2.51
C ALA A 7 3.45 19.16 3.25
N ARG A 8 3.23 19.16 4.55
CA ARG A 8 3.18 17.95 5.37
C ARG A 8 1.78 17.38 5.36
N VAL A 9 1.72 16.07 5.18
CA VAL A 9 0.47 15.31 5.19
C VAL A 9 0.58 14.12 6.11
N GLN A 10 -0.52 13.76 6.73
CA GLN A 10 -0.64 12.55 7.54
C GLN A 10 -1.27 11.43 6.71
N LYS A 11 -1.03 10.19 7.13
CA LYS A 11 -1.73 9.04 6.53
C LYS A 11 -3.24 9.25 6.62
N GLY A 12 -3.92 9.18 5.48
CA GLY A 12 -5.37 9.35 5.36
C GLY A 12 -5.81 10.79 5.04
N ASP A 13 -4.89 11.76 4.93
CA ASP A 13 -5.24 13.09 4.46
C ASP A 13 -5.65 13.07 2.99
N LEU A 14 -6.68 13.80 2.64
CA LEU A 14 -7.18 13.91 1.27
C LEU A 14 -6.24 14.79 0.43
N LEU A 15 -5.62 14.22 -0.60
CA LEU A 15 -4.65 14.90 -1.46
C LEU A 15 -5.28 15.52 -2.70
N ALA A 16 -6.18 14.78 -3.33
CA ALA A 16 -6.85 15.21 -4.55
C ALA A 16 -8.25 14.62 -4.65
N VAL A 17 -9.08 15.26 -5.43
CA VAL A 17 -10.42 14.77 -5.79
C VAL A 17 -10.55 14.82 -7.31
N LEU A 18 -10.96 13.71 -7.90
CA LEU A 18 -11.32 13.59 -9.30
C LEU A 18 -12.78 14.07 -9.50
N ASP A 19 -13.19 14.29 -10.74
CA ASP A 19 -14.61 14.55 -11.05
C ASP A 19 -15.45 13.33 -10.70
N LYS A 20 -16.29 13.47 -9.69
CA LYS A 20 -17.12 12.38 -9.16
C LYS A 20 -18.41 12.14 -9.96
N ARG A 21 -18.84 13.10 -10.78
CA ARG A 21 -20.15 13.04 -11.43
C ARG A 21 -20.40 11.75 -12.20
N PRO A 22 -19.50 11.30 -13.09
CA PRO A 22 -19.72 10.05 -13.82
C PRO A 22 -19.84 8.83 -12.90
N TYR A 23 -19.04 8.78 -11.84
CA TYR A 23 -19.01 7.66 -10.88
C TYR A 23 -20.27 7.63 -9.99
N VAL A 24 -20.79 8.80 -9.61
CA VAL A 24 -22.07 8.91 -8.88
C VAL A 24 -23.21 8.38 -9.74
N ASP A 25 -23.24 8.75 -11.02
CA ASP A 25 -24.26 8.27 -11.96
C ASP A 25 -24.18 6.74 -12.14
N GLU A 26 -22.97 6.18 -12.23
CA GLU A 26 -22.76 4.74 -12.33
C GLU A 26 -23.28 3.99 -11.10
N VAL A 27 -23.02 4.52 -9.90
CA VAL A 27 -23.57 3.98 -8.64
C VAL A 27 -25.09 4.00 -8.64
N GLN A 28 -25.72 5.05 -9.16
CA GLN A 28 -27.18 5.13 -9.24
C GLN A 28 -27.74 4.09 -10.22
N VAL A 29 -27.12 3.93 -11.39
CA VAL A 29 -27.49 2.90 -12.36
C VAL A 29 -27.36 1.50 -11.77
N ALA A 30 -26.27 1.22 -11.07
CA ALA A 30 -26.07 -0.06 -10.40
C ALA A 30 -27.12 -0.32 -9.30
N LYS A 31 -27.52 0.70 -8.53
CA LYS A 31 -28.59 0.59 -7.52
C LYS A 31 -29.94 0.25 -8.19
N ALA A 32 -30.29 0.92 -9.26
CA ALA A 32 -31.51 0.61 -10.01
C ALA A 32 -31.50 -0.83 -10.57
N GLY A 33 -30.34 -1.30 -11.01
CA GLY A 33 -30.12 -2.68 -11.45
C GLY A 33 -30.39 -3.72 -10.35
N ILE A 34 -29.96 -3.45 -9.10
CA ILE A 34 -30.28 -4.32 -7.95
C ILE A 34 -31.78 -4.34 -7.68
N GLU A 35 -32.43 -3.18 -7.72
CA GLU A 35 -33.88 -3.09 -7.49
C GLU A 35 -34.65 -3.92 -8.53
N GLN A 36 -34.33 -3.77 -9.80
CA GLN A 36 -34.93 -4.55 -10.89
C GLN A 36 -34.72 -6.06 -10.69
N ALA A 37 -33.49 -6.49 -10.43
CA ALA A 37 -33.18 -7.90 -10.20
C ALA A 37 -33.92 -8.46 -8.97
N THR A 38 -34.03 -7.67 -7.90
CA THR A 38 -34.72 -8.03 -6.65
C THR A 38 -36.22 -8.18 -6.88
N VAL A 39 -36.85 -7.27 -7.63
CA VAL A 39 -38.28 -7.39 -7.97
C VAL A 39 -38.55 -8.64 -8.76
N THR A 40 -37.71 -8.94 -9.75
CA THR A 40 -37.85 -10.15 -10.60
C THR A 40 -37.66 -11.41 -9.79
N PHE A 41 -36.65 -11.47 -8.92
CA PHE A 41 -36.41 -12.58 -7.99
C PHE A 41 -37.60 -12.77 -7.03
N ASN A 42 -38.12 -11.72 -6.43
CA ASN A 42 -39.24 -11.81 -5.49
C ASN A 42 -40.50 -12.34 -6.15
N ASN A 43 -40.75 -12.02 -7.43
CA ASN A 43 -41.87 -12.56 -8.19
C ASN A 43 -41.67 -14.06 -8.43
N ALA A 44 -40.46 -14.49 -8.81
CA ALA A 44 -40.16 -15.92 -8.99
C ALA A 44 -40.26 -16.68 -7.65
N GLU A 45 -39.78 -16.10 -6.56
CA GLU A 45 -39.88 -16.71 -5.21
C GLU A 45 -41.35 -16.90 -4.78
N ARG A 46 -42.22 -15.92 -5.02
CA ARG A 46 -43.66 -16.04 -4.75
C ARG A 46 -44.31 -17.14 -5.60
N THR A 47 -43.91 -17.24 -6.86
CA THR A 47 -44.40 -18.26 -7.79
C THR A 47 -43.95 -19.65 -7.34
N TYR A 48 -42.67 -19.80 -6.97
CA TYR A 48 -42.13 -21.04 -6.43
C TYR A 48 -42.89 -21.48 -5.17
N LYS A 49 -43.11 -20.58 -4.21
CA LYS A 49 -43.84 -20.89 -2.97
C LYS A 49 -45.26 -21.41 -3.27
N ARG A 50 -46.01 -20.74 -4.14
CA ARG A 50 -47.34 -21.17 -4.54
C ARG A 50 -47.33 -22.56 -5.19
N LYS A 51 -46.40 -22.80 -6.12
CA LYS A 51 -46.31 -24.11 -6.81
C LYS A 51 -45.90 -25.23 -5.87
N LYS A 52 -44.99 -24.92 -4.91
CA LYS A 52 -44.58 -25.88 -3.87
C LYS A 52 -45.77 -26.33 -2.99
N GLU A 53 -46.63 -25.40 -2.60
CA GLU A 53 -47.85 -25.71 -1.86
C GLU A 53 -48.81 -26.57 -2.65
N LEU A 54 -48.99 -26.27 -3.98
CA LEU A 54 -49.86 -27.05 -4.88
C LEU A 54 -49.30 -28.45 -5.12
N ALA A 55 -47.99 -28.59 -5.27
CA ALA A 55 -47.31 -29.88 -5.41
C ALA A 55 -47.50 -30.75 -4.16
N GLY A 56 -47.42 -30.16 -2.97
CA GLY A 56 -47.71 -30.86 -1.72
C GLY A 56 -49.13 -31.41 -1.61
N ARG A 57 -50.07 -30.81 -2.36
CA ARG A 57 -51.47 -31.27 -2.49
C ARG A 57 -51.72 -32.16 -3.73
N LYS A 58 -50.67 -32.59 -4.43
CA LYS A 58 -50.70 -33.35 -5.71
C LYS A 58 -51.40 -32.66 -6.90
N PHE A 59 -51.43 -31.32 -6.89
CA PHE A 59 -52.01 -30.52 -7.98
C PHE A 59 -50.94 -29.89 -8.92
N ALA A 60 -49.64 -30.25 -8.81
CA ALA A 60 -48.59 -29.81 -9.70
C ALA A 60 -47.63 -30.97 -10.00
N SER A 61 -47.03 -30.95 -11.19
CA SER A 61 -45.97 -31.88 -11.59
C SER A 61 -44.67 -31.60 -10.84
N THR A 62 -43.91 -32.66 -10.57
CA THR A 62 -42.54 -32.53 -10.02
C THR A 62 -41.63 -31.75 -10.96
N GLN A 63 -41.73 -31.98 -12.26
CA GLN A 63 -40.95 -31.26 -13.27
C GLN A 63 -41.26 -29.76 -13.28
N ASP A 64 -42.55 -29.36 -13.20
CA ASP A 64 -42.94 -27.96 -13.10
C ASP A 64 -42.34 -27.28 -11.85
N LEU A 65 -42.19 -28.02 -10.74
CA LEU A 65 -41.58 -27.50 -9.51
C LEU A 65 -40.08 -27.32 -9.70
N ASP A 66 -39.39 -28.28 -10.30
CA ASP A 66 -37.95 -28.24 -10.54
C ASP A 66 -37.59 -27.08 -11.51
N ASP A 67 -38.38 -26.87 -12.57
CA ASP A 67 -38.18 -25.78 -13.53
C ASP A 67 -38.32 -24.40 -12.86
N ILE A 68 -39.34 -24.24 -12.02
CA ILE A 68 -39.55 -22.98 -11.29
C ILE A 68 -38.49 -22.77 -10.22
N GLN A 69 -38.03 -23.84 -9.59
CA GLN A 69 -36.93 -23.77 -8.64
C GLN A 69 -35.65 -23.32 -9.35
N ALA A 70 -35.28 -23.93 -10.47
CA ALA A 70 -34.13 -23.53 -11.27
C ALA A 70 -34.22 -22.07 -11.70
N LYS A 71 -35.40 -21.62 -12.15
CA LYS A 71 -35.62 -20.21 -12.52
C LYS A 71 -35.46 -19.25 -11.36
N ARG A 72 -35.98 -19.61 -10.17
CA ARG A 72 -35.77 -18.82 -8.95
C ARG A 72 -34.29 -18.71 -8.59
N ASP A 73 -33.56 -19.83 -8.68
CA ASP A 73 -32.14 -19.87 -8.32
C ASP A 73 -31.27 -19.09 -9.32
N GLU A 74 -31.62 -19.16 -10.63
CA GLU A 74 -31.03 -18.30 -11.66
C GLU A 74 -31.20 -16.79 -11.29
N LEU A 75 -32.43 -16.39 -10.98
CA LEU A 75 -32.74 -15.00 -10.65
C LEU A 75 -32.08 -14.55 -9.32
N ARG A 76 -31.89 -15.47 -8.40
CA ARG A 76 -31.11 -15.22 -7.18
C ARG A 76 -29.66 -14.89 -7.51
N THR A 77 -29.04 -15.61 -8.44
CA THR A 77 -27.67 -15.32 -8.87
C THR A 77 -27.57 -13.99 -9.61
N GLN A 78 -28.62 -13.58 -10.34
CA GLN A 78 -28.69 -12.25 -10.97
C GLN A 78 -28.71 -11.14 -9.92
N VAL A 79 -29.39 -11.29 -8.79
CA VAL A 79 -29.33 -10.32 -7.67
C VAL A 79 -27.93 -10.22 -7.10
N ILE A 80 -27.23 -11.36 -6.93
CA ILE A 80 -25.84 -11.38 -6.45
C ILE A 80 -24.92 -10.66 -7.44
N ALA A 81 -25.08 -10.93 -8.73
CA ALA A 81 -24.30 -10.25 -9.77
C ALA A 81 -24.56 -8.73 -9.81
N ALA A 82 -25.81 -8.30 -9.63
CA ALA A 82 -26.17 -6.90 -9.56
C ALA A 82 -25.56 -6.21 -8.32
N LYS A 83 -25.49 -6.90 -7.16
CA LYS A 83 -24.82 -6.39 -5.96
C LYS A 83 -23.32 -6.20 -6.19
N ALA A 84 -22.65 -7.19 -6.79
CA ALA A 84 -21.24 -7.08 -7.13
C ALA A 84 -20.94 -5.90 -8.09
N LYS A 85 -21.86 -5.60 -9.02
CA LYS A 85 -21.75 -4.40 -9.86
C LYS A 85 -21.84 -3.11 -9.05
N LEU A 86 -22.73 -3.04 -8.07
CA LEU A 86 -22.82 -1.89 -7.17
C LEU A 86 -21.54 -1.72 -6.35
N ASP A 87 -21.01 -2.81 -5.79
CA ASP A 87 -19.78 -2.76 -4.99
C ASP A 87 -18.59 -2.25 -5.82
N ASN A 88 -18.49 -2.69 -7.09
CA ASN A 88 -17.48 -2.18 -8.01
C ASN A 88 -17.67 -0.69 -8.32
N ALA A 89 -18.90 -0.25 -8.61
CA ALA A 89 -19.19 1.15 -8.87
C ALA A 89 -18.91 2.03 -7.63
N GLN A 90 -19.20 1.52 -6.43
CA GLN A 90 -18.90 2.22 -5.19
C GLN A 90 -17.38 2.34 -4.96
N THR A 91 -16.62 1.26 -5.21
CA THR A 91 -15.14 1.31 -5.14
C THR A 91 -14.58 2.34 -6.12
N SER A 92 -15.08 2.37 -7.36
CA SER A 92 -14.66 3.38 -8.35
C SER A 92 -14.97 4.81 -7.92
N LEU A 93 -16.10 5.03 -7.24
CA LEU A 93 -16.46 6.32 -6.67
C LEU A 93 -15.53 6.68 -5.50
N ASP A 94 -15.22 5.73 -4.62
CA ASP A 94 -14.32 5.96 -3.49
C ASP A 94 -12.89 6.27 -3.97
N ASP A 95 -12.44 5.62 -5.06
CA ASP A 95 -11.14 5.86 -5.70
C ASP A 95 -11.02 7.25 -6.36
N THR A 96 -12.12 8.01 -6.49
CA THR A 96 -12.06 9.41 -6.92
C THR A 96 -11.43 10.33 -5.87
N GLU A 97 -11.35 9.89 -4.64
CA GLU A 97 -10.69 10.57 -3.54
C GLU A 97 -9.31 9.96 -3.30
N VAL A 98 -8.28 10.71 -3.63
CA VAL A 98 -6.89 10.28 -3.46
C VAL A 98 -6.40 10.66 -2.09
N TYR A 99 -6.12 9.67 -1.26
CA TYR A 99 -5.63 9.85 0.11
C TYR A 99 -4.14 9.55 0.24
N ALA A 100 -3.49 10.20 1.21
CA ALA A 100 -2.10 9.94 1.54
C ALA A 100 -1.93 8.51 2.13
N PRO A 101 -1.12 7.64 1.51
CA PRO A 101 -0.91 6.28 2.00
C PRO A 101 -0.08 6.23 3.28
N SER A 102 0.69 7.27 3.56
CA SER A 102 1.58 7.39 4.71
C SER A 102 1.80 8.85 5.07
N THR A 103 2.23 9.08 6.32
CA THR A 103 2.68 10.41 6.75
C THR A 103 3.98 10.80 6.07
N GLY A 104 4.04 12.01 5.53
CA GLY A 104 5.19 12.48 4.77
C GLY A 104 5.13 13.95 4.40
N THR A 105 6.01 14.33 3.49
CA THR A 105 6.06 15.67 2.88
C THR A 105 5.90 15.51 1.37
N ILE A 106 5.05 16.30 0.76
CA ILE A 106 4.89 16.32 -0.70
C ILE A 106 6.16 16.88 -1.31
N LEU A 107 6.84 16.08 -2.13
CA LEU A 107 8.03 16.51 -2.87
C LEU A 107 7.65 17.22 -4.16
N THR A 108 6.74 16.61 -4.90
CA THR A 108 6.37 17.09 -6.23
C THR A 108 4.88 16.84 -6.47
N ARG A 109 4.21 17.85 -6.98
CA ARG A 109 2.88 17.77 -7.54
C ARG A 109 3.02 17.47 -9.04
N VAL A 110 2.78 16.21 -9.42
CA VAL A 110 3.00 15.75 -10.81
C VAL A 110 1.89 16.21 -11.75
N LYS A 111 0.68 16.36 -11.21
CA LYS A 111 -0.50 16.79 -11.97
C LYS A 111 -1.06 18.10 -11.41
N GLU A 112 -1.50 18.95 -12.29
CA GLU A 112 -2.15 20.22 -11.95
C GLU A 112 -3.68 20.08 -11.87
N GLU A 113 -4.32 21.06 -11.28
CA GLU A 113 -5.77 21.11 -11.25
C GLU A 113 -6.33 21.21 -12.69
N GLY A 114 -7.35 20.40 -12.97
CA GLY A 114 -7.93 20.28 -14.31
C GLY A 114 -7.18 19.32 -15.25
N ALA A 115 -6.08 18.72 -14.84
CA ALA A 115 -5.37 17.73 -15.64
C ALA A 115 -6.20 16.44 -15.78
N ILE A 116 -6.11 15.81 -16.95
CA ILE A 116 -6.64 14.48 -17.18
C ILE A 116 -5.64 13.46 -16.63
N VAL A 117 -6.13 12.51 -15.85
CA VAL A 117 -5.32 11.44 -15.26
C VAL A 117 -5.85 10.08 -15.74
N ASN A 118 -4.93 9.17 -16.04
CA ASN A 118 -5.27 7.79 -16.35
C ASN A 118 -5.02 6.89 -15.14
N PRO A 119 -5.70 5.73 -15.03
CA PRO A 119 -5.42 4.77 -13.98
C PRO A 119 -3.93 4.38 -13.95
N GLY A 120 -3.31 4.44 -12.75
CA GLY A 120 -1.90 4.13 -12.57
C GLY A 120 -0.94 5.32 -12.73
N GLU A 121 -1.40 6.49 -13.13
CA GLU A 121 -0.56 7.69 -13.16
C GLU A 121 -0.37 8.29 -11.77
N SER A 122 0.86 8.75 -11.50
CA SER A 122 1.17 9.41 -10.24
C SER A 122 0.62 10.84 -10.22
N ALA A 123 -0.13 11.18 -9.18
CA ALA A 123 -0.60 12.55 -8.94
C ALA A 123 0.38 13.36 -8.08
N TYR A 124 0.99 12.72 -7.09
CA TYR A 124 1.96 13.30 -6.16
C TYR A 124 3.14 12.37 -5.94
N VAL A 125 4.29 12.96 -5.61
CA VAL A 125 5.45 12.24 -5.05
C VAL A 125 5.56 12.62 -3.59
N LEU A 126 5.50 11.61 -2.71
CA LEU A 126 5.53 11.77 -1.25
C LEU A 126 6.87 11.27 -0.69
N ALA A 127 7.59 12.14 0.02
CA ALA A 127 8.71 11.72 0.87
C ALA A 127 8.17 11.22 2.20
N LEU A 128 8.41 9.96 2.51
CA LEU A 128 7.97 9.37 3.77
C LEU A 128 8.78 9.94 4.94
N SER A 129 8.08 10.32 6.01
CA SER A 129 8.73 10.79 7.23
C SER A 129 9.24 9.65 8.10
N THR A 130 8.61 8.49 8.05
CA THR A 130 8.96 7.29 8.83
C THR A 130 8.52 6.00 8.11
N PRO A 131 9.34 4.93 8.14
CA PRO A 131 10.71 4.89 8.66
C PRO A 131 11.70 5.53 7.69
N ILE A 132 12.65 6.31 8.19
CA ILE A 132 13.81 6.73 7.41
C ILE A 132 14.86 5.62 7.48
N TRP A 133 15.47 5.30 6.35
CA TRP A 133 16.60 4.39 6.30
C TRP A 133 17.82 5.08 5.69
N ILE A 134 18.97 4.76 6.24
CA ILE A 134 20.25 5.33 5.84
C ILE A 134 21.01 4.28 5.05
N ARG A 135 21.56 4.68 3.92
CA ARG A 135 22.49 3.87 3.15
C ARG A 135 23.89 4.17 3.66
N ALA A 136 24.54 3.16 4.21
CA ALA A 136 25.93 3.21 4.61
C ALA A 136 26.73 2.11 3.91
N TYR A 137 28.03 2.22 3.95
CA TYR A 137 28.95 1.26 3.36
C TYR A 137 30.00 0.84 4.38
N VAL A 138 30.35 -0.43 4.37
CA VAL A 138 31.36 -1.01 5.25
C VAL A 138 32.38 -1.78 4.40
N ASN A 139 33.64 -1.74 4.81
CA ASN A 139 34.72 -2.50 4.16
C ASN A 139 34.58 -3.99 4.49
N GLU A 140 35.13 -4.85 3.61
CA GLU A 140 35.14 -6.29 3.81
C GLU A 140 35.80 -6.69 5.15
N THR A 141 36.85 -6.00 5.56
CA THR A 141 37.59 -6.26 6.82
C THR A 141 36.73 -6.14 8.08
N ASP A 142 35.69 -5.31 8.03
CA ASP A 142 34.80 -5.06 9.17
C ASP A 142 33.48 -5.83 9.07
N LEU A 143 33.20 -6.46 7.92
CA LEU A 143 31.97 -7.18 7.67
C LEU A 143 31.70 -8.31 8.69
N GLY A 144 32.77 -9.02 9.09
CA GLY A 144 32.67 -10.10 10.08
C GLY A 144 32.36 -9.65 11.51
N ARG A 145 32.40 -8.33 11.77
CA ARG A 145 32.15 -7.75 13.10
C ARG A 145 30.75 -7.15 13.23
N ILE A 146 30.01 -7.08 12.15
CA ILE A 146 28.67 -6.50 12.12
C ILE A 146 27.60 -7.56 11.83
N TYR A 147 26.42 -7.36 12.40
CA TYR A 147 25.29 -8.26 12.22
C TYR A 147 23.99 -7.48 12.15
N GLN A 148 22.97 -8.10 11.59
CA GLN A 148 21.64 -7.51 11.48
C GLN A 148 21.01 -7.33 12.88
N GLY A 149 20.44 -6.17 13.14
CA GLY A 149 19.88 -5.78 14.43
C GLY A 149 20.86 -4.99 15.31
N MET A 150 22.13 -4.88 14.94
CA MET A 150 23.14 -4.10 15.67
C MET A 150 22.79 -2.62 15.68
N GLU A 151 22.97 -1.97 16.84
CA GLU A 151 22.70 -0.55 16.99
C GLU A 151 23.75 0.29 16.26
N ALA A 152 23.29 1.33 15.62
CA ALA A 152 24.11 2.32 14.94
C ALA A 152 23.74 3.73 15.42
N ARG A 153 24.75 4.53 15.69
CA ARG A 153 24.61 5.95 16.02
C ARG A 153 24.86 6.78 14.78
N ILE A 154 23.92 7.66 14.44
CA ILE A 154 23.93 8.47 13.23
C ILE A 154 24.05 9.94 13.65
N THR A 155 25.04 10.62 13.12
CA THR A 155 25.23 12.07 13.33
C THR A 155 25.10 12.81 11.99
N THR A 156 24.53 14.00 12.05
CA THR A 156 24.47 14.93 10.92
C THR A 156 25.46 16.06 11.14
N ASP A 157 26.01 16.63 10.08
CA ASP A 157 26.94 17.75 10.18
C ASP A 157 26.27 19.01 10.78
N ALA A 158 24.95 19.13 10.59
CA ALA A 158 24.16 20.24 11.11
C ALA A 158 23.93 20.16 12.64
N ASN A 159 23.99 18.96 13.24
CA ASN A 159 23.74 18.79 14.68
C ASN A 159 24.52 17.58 15.23
N PRO A 160 25.84 17.71 15.39
CA PRO A 160 26.71 16.61 15.79
C PRO A 160 26.45 16.12 17.23
N ASP A 161 25.93 17.00 18.09
CA ASP A 161 25.70 16.70 19.51
C ASP A 161 24.42 15.90 19.78
N LYS A 162 23.54 15.77 18.77
CA LYS A 162 22.27 15.07 18.91
C LYS A 162 22.18 13.88 17.96
N PRO A 163 22.80 12.75 18.31
CA PRO A 163 22.79 11.58 17.44
C PRO A 163 21.39 10.93 17.36
N TYR A 164 21.05 10.44 16.18
CA TYR A 164 19.92 9.54 15.97
C TYR A 164 20.35 8.10 16.24
N ILE A 165 19.44 7.31 16.77
CA ILE A 165 19.67 5.88 17.00
C ILE A 165 18.92 5.07 15.96
N GLY A 166 19.66 4.19 15.31
CA GLY A 166 19.12 3.23 14.32
C GLY A 166 19.64 1.83 14.58
N HIS A 167 19.21 0.89 13.77
CA HIS A 167 19.72 -0.48 13.79
C HIS A 167 19.95 -0.97 12.36
N ILE A 168 20.90 -1.87 12.19
CA ILE A 168 21.21 -2.49 10.92
C ILE A 168 20.02 -3.39 10.52
N GLY A 169 19.25 -2.97 9.52
CA GLY A 169 18.12 -3.74 8.99
C GLY A 169 18.50 -4.72 7.91
N PHE A 170 19.57 -4.41 7.15
CA PHE A 170 20.01 -5.22 6.03
C PHE A 170 21.51 -5.03 5.76
N ILE A 171 22.18 -6.11 5.43
CA ILE A 171 23.56 -6.15 4.96
C ILE A 171 23.55 -6.80 3.58
N SER A 172 24.07 -6.12 2.56
CA SER A 172 24.13 -6.68 1.20
C SER A 172 25.03 -7.91 1.16
N PRO A 173 24.59 -9.02 0.57
CA PRO A 173 25.46 -10.18 0.35
C PRO A 173 26.43 -9.99 -0.84
N ILE A 174 26.25 -8.91 -1.61
CA ILE A 174 27.02 -8.61 -2.81
C ILE A 174 27.84 -7.35 -2.56
N ALA A 175 29.13 -7.43 -2.84
CA ALA A 175 30.03 -6.28 -2.80
C ALA A 175 29.70 -5.27 -3.92
N GLU A 176 29.82 -4.02 -3.60
CA GLU A 176 29.71 -2.90 -4.55
C GLU A 176 31.07 -2.19 -4.62
N PHE A 177 31.36 -1.60 -5.79
CA PHE A 177 32.51 -0.71 -5.89
C PHE A 177 32.16 0.63 -5.22
N THR A 178 33.12 1.22 -4.50
CA THR A 178 32.89 2.54 -3.92
C THR A 178 32.51 3.52 -5.05
N PRO A 179 31.43 4.28 -4.90
CA PRO A 179 31.00 5.26 -5.91
C PRO A 179 31.85 6.54 -5.85
N LYS A 180 33.18 6.42 -5.78
CA LYS A 180 34.08 7.56 -5.85
C LYS A 180 34.66 7.63 -7.27
N THR A 181 34.48 8.76 -7.93
CA THR A 181 35.28 9.17 -9.08
C THR A 181 36.73 9.36 -8.59
N VAL A 182 37.61 8.44 -8.92
CA VAL A 182 38.98 8.43 -8.38
C VAL A 182 39.96 8.73 -9.50
N GLU A 183 40.75 9.75 -9.27
CA GLU A 183 41.75 10.23 -10.25
C GLU A 183 43.12 9.53 -10.17
N THR A 184 43.33 8.63 -9.17
CA THR A 184 44.63 7.97 -8.97
C THR A 184 44.54 6.44 -8.98
N PRO A 185 45.58 5.75 -9.54
CA PRO A 185 45.60 4.29 -9.65
C PRO A 185 45.59 3.51 -8.30
N GLU A 186 46.07 4.14 -7.23
CA GLU A 186 46.23 3.51 -5.90
C GLU A 186 44.94 3.45 -5.10
N LEU A 187 43.91 4.19 -5.51
CA LEU A 187 42.58 4.19 -4.88
C LEU A 187 41.59 3.26 -5.61
N ARG A 188 42.08 2.40 -6.49
CA ARG A 188 41.25 1.45 -7.21
C ARG A 188 40.67 0.41 -6.25
N THR A 189 39.34 0.50 -6.11
CA THR A 189 38.47 -0.63 -5.75
C THR A 189 38.69 -1.20 -4.36
N GLN A 190 38.34 -0.47 -3.32
CA GLN A 190 37.92 -1.11 -2.10
C GLN A 190 36.50 -1.62 -2.31
N LEU A 191 36.33 -2.92 -2.31
CA LEU A 191 35.01 -3.55 -2.28
C LEU A 191 34.35 -3.19 -0.95
N VAL A 192 33.16 -2.66 -1.06
CA VAL A 192 32.34 -2.25 0.11
C VAL A 192 31.00 -2.99 0.07
N TYR A 193 30.48 -3.23 1.23
CA TYR A 193 29.16 -3.83 1.38
C TYR A 193 28.16 -2.78 1.84
N ARG A 194 27.05 -2.70 1.14
CA ARG A 194 25.98 -1.76 1.46
C ARG A 194 25.21 -2.22 2.67
N LEU A 195 25.01 -1.28 3.60
CA LEU A 195 24.17 -1.43 4.78
C LEU A 195 22.91 -0.59 4.62
N ARG A 196 21.80 -1.09 5.16
CA ARG A 196 20.60 -0.30 5.39
C ARG A 196 20.36 -0.21 6.88
N ILE A 197 20.41 1.01 7.42
CA ILE A 197 20.19 1.30 8.82
C ILE A 197 18.82 1.95 8.95
N ILE A 198 17.96 1.37 9.76
CA ILE A 198 16.59 1.85 10.00
C ILE A 198 16.63 2.74 11.23
N VAL A 199 16.19 3.98 11.06
CA VAL A 199 16.11 4.97 12.15
C VAL A 199 14.69 5.01 12.68
N LYS A 200 14.50 4.81 13.98
CA LYS A 200 13.17 4.76 14.60
C LYS A 200 12.62 6.14 14.95
N ASN A 201 13.47 7.01 15.50
CA ASN A 201 13.07 8.32 16.01
C ASN A 201 13.64 9.40 15.08
N THR A 202 12.88 9.71 14.03
CA THR A 202 13.23 10.76 13.09
C THR A 202 12.51 12.05 13.45
N ASP A 203 13.22 13.14 13.33
CA ASP A 203 12.66 14.50 13.42
C ASP A 203 12.66 15.16 12.03
N GLN A 204 12.22 16.40 11.99
CA GLN A 204 12.15 17.17 10.72
C GLN A 204 13.51 17.58 10.16
N TYR A 205 14.59 17.40 10.92
CA TYR A 205 15.94 17.81 10.53
C TYR A 205 16.66 16.71 9.75
N LEU A 206 16.28 15.45 9.90
CA LEU A 206 16.84 14.36 9.11
C LEU A 206 16.03 14.22 7.80
N ARG A 207 16.63 14.67 6.69
CA ARG A 207 15.97 14.73 5.38
C ARG A 207 16.54 13.72 4.39
N GLN A 208 15.75 13.32 3.42
CA GLN A 208 16.20 12.48 2.30
C GLN A 208 17.32 13.19 1.53
N GLY A 209 18.40 12.43 1.18
CA GLY A 209 19.56 12.96 0.48
C GLY A 209 20.59 13.69 1.36
N MET A 210 20.34 13.81 2.66
CA MET A 210 21.26 14.45 3.59
C MET A 210 22.48 13.55 3.84
N PRO A 211 23.72 14.09 3.78
CA PRO A 211 24.90 13.36 4.21
C PRO A 211 24.89 13.16 5.72
N VAL A 212 25.27 11.97 6.15
CA VAL A 212 25.31 11.59 7.56
C VAL A 212 26.53 10.71 7.84
N SER A 213 27.05 10.82 9.07
CA SER A 213 28.10 9.91 9.56
C SER A 213 27.49 8.84 10.44
N VAL A 214 27.88 7.58 10.19
CA VAL A 214 27.38 6.41 10.92
C VAL A 214 28.50 5.81 11.75
N HIS A 215 28.25 5.67 13.04
CA HIS A 215 29.15 5.04 14.01
C HIS A 215 28.51 3.74 14.52
N ILE A 216 29.20 2.62 14.36
CA ILE A 216 28.77 1.30 14.82
C ILE A 216 29.82 0.80 15.83
N ASP A 217 29.40 0.56 17.08
CA ASP A 217 30.29 -0.05 18.07
C ASP A 217 30.33 -1.57 17.86
N THR A 218 31.43 -2.06 17.32
CA THR A 218 31.63 -3.48 17.00
C THR A 218 31.78 -4.40 18.22
N ARG A 219 31.78 -3.85 19.44
CA ARG A 219 31.83 -4.62 20.70
C ARG A 219 30.45 -5.11 21.16
N GLN A 220 29.39 -4.68 20.49
CA GLN A 220 28.03 -5.17 20.79
C GLN A 220 27.97 -6.69 20.55
N GLN A 221 27.34 -7.40 21.49
CA GLN A 221 27.12 -8.83 21.34
C GLN A 221 25.78 -9.09 20.60
N PRO A 222 25.75 -10.08 19.67
CA PRO A 222 24.50 -10.44 19.02
C PRO A 222 23.49 -10.92 20.07
N PRO A 223 22.20 -10.58 19.93
CA PRO A 223 21.16 -11.08 20.81
C PRO A 223 21.22 -12.62 20.79
N LYS A 224 21.24 -13.25 21.99
CA LYS A 224 21.16 -14.72 22.09
C LYS A 224 19.98 -15.19 21.25
N LYS A 225 20.23 -16.02 20.25
CA LYS A 225 19.19 -16.70 19.50
C LYS A 225 18.31 -17.43 20.51
N LEU A 226 17.08 -16.97 20.70
CA LEU A 226 16.03 -17.79 21.33
C LEU A 226 15.91 -19.04 20.46
N GLY A 227 16.33 -20.19 21.02
CA GLY A 227 16.32 -21.46 20.34
C GLY A 227 14.92 -21.74 19.79
N HIS A 228 14.82 -21.95 18.50
CA HIS A 228 13.67 -22.65 17.93
C HIS A 228 13.64 -24.03 18.63
N LYS A 229 12.65 -24.22 19.49
CA LYS A 229 12.24 -25.58 19.85
C LYS A 229 11.61 -26.18 18.60
N GLU A 230 12.22 -27.24 18.11
CA GLU A 230 11.66 -28.19 17.15
C GLU A 230 10.32 -28.75 17.64
#